data_7edbf23d9b1e078d920e559d52ced374
#
_entry.id   7edbf23d9b1e078d920e559d52ced374
#
_cell.length_a   1.000
_cell.length_b   1.000
_cell.length_c   1.000
_cell.angle_alpha   90.00
_cell.angle_beta   90.00
_cell.angle_gamma   90.00
#
_symmetry.space_group_name_H-M   'P 1'
#
loop_
_entity.id
_entity.type
_entity.pdbx_description
1 polymer ?
#
loop_
_entity_poly.entity_id
_entity_poly.type
_entity_poly.pdbx_seq_one_letter_code
_entity_poly.pdbx_strand_id
1 'polypeptide(L)'
;MKSVHEALDQILPEIIAMSEDIYCHPELGFKEFRTRKKAIEALDKAGIPHEDVAYTGIRAVLDSGKPGPNIGLITEFDAVPTFGHPYASEDSCAAHTCGHYGQLGVMMSLFLAIRESGMLKDLCGK
;
A
#
# COMPACT_ATOMS: atom_id res chain seq x y z
N MET A 1 -18.72 -15.79 -6.72
CA MET A 1 -17.82 -15.02 -5.86
C MET A 1 -16.41 -15.45 -6.20
N LYS A 2 -15.49 -14.54 -6.52
CA LYS A 2 -14.09 -14.90 -6.79
C LYS A 2 -13.44 -15.38 -5.50
N SER A 3 -12.52 -16.32 -5.57
CA SER A 3 -11.64 -16.59 -4.44
C SER A 3 -10.68 -15.39 -4.23
N VAL A 4 -10.12 -15.27 -3.05
CA VAL A 4 -9.09 -14.22 -2.77
C VAL A 4 -7.87 -14.43 -3.68
N HIS A 5 -7.50 -15.66 -3.98
CA HIS A 5 -6.39 -15.95 -4.89
C HIS A 5 -6.67 -15.48 -6.32
N GLU A 6 -7.86 -15.74 -6.85
CA GLU A 6 -8.24 -15.25 -8.19
C GLU A 6 -8.29 -13.71 -8.24
N ALA A 7 -8.75 -13.07 -7.17
CA ALA A 7 -8.72 -11.62 -7.07
C ALA A 7 -7.27 -11.11 -7.01
N LEU A 8 -6.41 -11.76 -6.23
CA LEU A 8 -5.00 -11.43 -6.11
C LEU A 8 -4.28 -11.54 -7.45
N ASP A 9 -4.46 -12.66 -8.18
CA ASP A 9 -3.83 -12.88 -9.49
C ASP A 9 -4.19 -11.78 -10.50
N GLN A 10 -5.38 -11.20 -10.40
CA GLN A 10 -5.83 -10.14 -11.29
C GLN A 10 -5.22 -8.78 -10.96
N ILE A 11 -5.01 -8.47 -9.68
CA ILE A 11 -4.47 -7.17 -9.25
C ILE A 11 -2.95 -7.15 -9.17
N LEU A 12 -2.32 -8.31 -9.01
CA LEU A 12 -0.89 -8.43 -8.76
C LEU A 12 0.00 -7.73 -9.80
N PRO A 13 -0.27 -7.80 -11.12
CA PRO A 13 0.54 -7.09 -12.11
C PRO A 13 0.57 -5.57 -11.89
N GLU A 14 -0.57 -4.98 -11.52
CA GLU A 14 -0.67 -3.54 -11.26
C GLU A 14 0.06 -3.15 -9.97
N ILE A 15 -0.04 -3.97 -8.93
CA ILE A 15 0.65 -3.73 -7.66
C ILE A 15 2.17 -3.89 -7.81
N ILE A 16 2.63 -4.88 -8.58
CA ILE A 16 4.06 -5.03 -8.88
C ILE A 16 4.58 -3.77 -9.60
N ALA A 17 3.87 -3.33 -10.65
CA ALA A 17 4.26 -2.12 -11.38
C ALA A 17 4.28 -0.87 -10.47
N MET A 18 3.31 -0.73 -9.56
CA MET A 18 3.28 0.33 -8.56
C MET A 18 4.50 0.25 -7.62
N SER A 19 4.81 -0.94 -7.12
CA SER A 19 5.95 -1.15 -6.21
C SER A 19 7.29 -0.86 -6.88
N GLU A 20 7.48 -1.31 -8.12
CA GLU A 20 8.68 -1.02 -8.91
C GLU A 20 8.83 0.48 -9.20
N ASP A 21 7.72 1.14 -9.51
CA ASP A 21 7.71 2.59 -9.71
C ASP A 21 8.10 3.34 -8.42
N ILE A 22 7.59 2.93 -7.26
CA ILE A 22 7.97 3.50 -5.96
C ILE A 22 9.45 3.22 -5.68
N TYR A 23 9.94 2.03 -5.94
CA TYR A 23 11.35 1.66 -5.78
C TYR A 23 12.28 2.59 -6.57
N CYS A 24 11.90 2.95 -7.79
CA CYS A 24 12.66 3.83 -8.67
C CYS A 24 12.55 5.33 -8.32
N HIS A 25 11.61 5.71 -7.43
CA HIS A 25 11.37 7.09 -7.04
C HIS A 25 11.31 7.23 -5.50
N PRO A 26 12.41 6.94 -4.82
CA PRO A 26 12.46 6.90 -3.37
C PRO A 26 12.31 8.30 -2.74
N GLU A 27 11.51 8.37 -1.67
CA GLU A 27 11.26 9.59 -0.91
C GLU A 27 11.59 9.34 0.57
N LEU A 28 12.20 10.33 1.24
CA LEU A 28 12.50 10.27 2.66
C LEU A 28 11.24 10.41 3.52
N GLY A 29 11.31 9.94 4.75
CA GLY A 29 10.25 10.07 5.74
C GLY A 29 9.73 11.50 5.87
N PHE A 30 8.41 11.64 5.96
CA PHE A 30 7.64 12.89 5.91
C PHE A 30 7.75 13.69 4.60
N LYS A 31 8.26 13.08 3.54
CA LYS A 31 8.33 13.63 2.18
C LYS A 31 7.74 12.68 1.13
N GLU A 32 7.04 11.64 1.55
CA GLU A 32 6.52 10.55 0.71
C GLU A 32 5.25 10.94 -0.06
N PHE A 33 5.24 12.13 -0.64
CA PHE A 33 4.05 12.67 -1.32
C PHE A 33 3.67 11.90 -2.57
N ARG A 34 4.66 11.47 -3.35
CA ARG A 34 4.45 10.69 -4.57
C ARG A 34 4.00 9.26 -4.24
N THR A 35 4.68 8.61 -3.30
CA THR A 35 4.33 7.27 -2.81
C THR A 35 2.92 7.26 -2.24
N ARG A 36 2.60 8.24 -1.39
CA ARG A 36 1.26 8.46 -0.85
C ARG A 36 0.21 8.60 -1.96
N LYS A 37 0.48 9.40 -2.99
CA LYS A 37 -0.44 9.60 -4.12
C LYS A 37 -0.73 8.28 -4.84
N LYS A 38 0.28 7.45 -5.08
CA LYS A 38 0.12 6.12 -5.69
C LYS A 38 -0.79 5.21 -4.87
N ALA A 39 -0.60 5.18 -3.56
CA ALA A 39 -1.45 4.41 -2.65
C ALA A 39 -2.91 4.91 -2.66
N ILE A 40 -3.13 6.23 -2.63
CA ILE A 40 -4.46 6.83 -2.72
C ILE A 40 -5.15 6.47 -4.04
N GLU A 41 -4.46 6.59 -5.17
CA GLU A 41 -5.01 6.24 -6.49
C GLU A 41 -5.49 4.78 -6.55
N ALA A 42 -4.75 3.85 -5.95
CA ALA A 42 -5.14 2.45 -5.87
C ALA A 42 -6.35 2.22 -4.95
N LEU A 43 -6.40 2.89 -3.80
CA LEU A 43 -7.54 2.83 -2.87
C LEU A 43 -8.81 3.42 -3.49
N ASP A 44 -8.70 4.58 -4.14
CA ASP A 44 -9.81 5.25 -4.82
C ASP A 44 -10.38 4.40 -5.95
N LYS A 45 -9.50 3.80 -6.77
CA LYS A 45 -9.90 2.89 -7.84
C LYS A 45 -10.70 1.69 -7.32
N ALA A 46 -10.34 1.18 -6.15
CA ALA A 46 -11.04 0.07 -5.50
C ALA A 46 -12.26 0.51 -4.69
N GLY A 47 -12.53 1.82 -4.57
CA GLY A 47 -13.60 2.36 -3.75
C GLY A 47 -13.43 2.06 -2.27
N ILE A 48 -12.20 2.08 -1.77
CA ILE A 48 -11.88 1.85 -0.37
C ILE A 48 -11.77 3.20 0.36
N PRO A 49 -12.63 3.47 1.36
CA PRO A 49 -12.58 4.70 2.15
C PRO A 49 -11.22 4.84 2.86
N HIS A 50 -10.68 6.04 2.84
CA HIS A 50 -9.42 6.35 3.50
C HIS A 50 -9.40 7.79 4.01
N GLU A 51 -8.48 8.07 4.92
CA GLU A 51 -8.25 9.39 5.49
C GLU A 51 -6.76 9.67 5.64
N ASP A 52 -6.42 10.95 5.67
CA ASP A 52 -5.05 11.42 5.90
C ASP A 52 -4.70 11.29 7.38
N VAL A 53 -3.51 10.76 7.67
CA VAL A 53 -2.96 10.67 9.01
C VAL A 53 -1.46 11.00 8.99
N ALA A 54 -0.95 11.52 10.10
CA ALA A 54 0.48 11.73 10.29
C ALA A 54 1.19 12.42 9.11
N TYR A 55 0.57 13.46 8.54
CA TYR A 55 1.10 14.32 7.48
C TYR A 55 1.19 13.66 6.09
N THR A 56 1.94 12.58 5.92
CA THR A 56 2.06 11.84 4.65
C THR A 56 1.42 10.45 4.70
N GLY A 57 0.97 10.00 5.87
CA GLY A 57 0.37 8.71 6.04
C GLY A 57 -1.10 8.64 5.60
N ILE A 58 -1.59 7.42 5.47
CA ILE A 58 -2.97 7.10 5.09
C ILE A 58 -3.50 6.06 6.07
N ARG A 59 -4.74 6.20 6.48
CA ARG A 59 -5.51 5.15 7.14
C ARG A 59 -6.67 4.74 6.26
N ALA A 60 -6.73 3.47 5.88
CA ALA A 60 -7.85 2.88 5.16
C ALA A 60 -8.51 1.79 6.01
N VAL A 61 -9.82 1.62 5.89
CA VAL A 61 -10.56 0.64 6.68
C VAL A 61 -11.47 -0.19 5.78
N LEU A 62 -11.35 -1.50 5.90
CA LEU A 62 -12.33 -2.45 5.39
C LEU A 62 -13.23 -2.86 6.55
N ASP A 63 -14.47 -2.39 6.55
CA ASP A 63 -15.47 -2.68 7.58
C ASP A 63 -16.48 -3.69 7.07
N SER A 64 -16.61 -4.82 7.73
CA SER A 64 -17.59 -5.86 7.39
C SER A 64 -19.03 -5.46 7.75
N GLY A 65 -19.21 -4.42 8.54
CA GLY A 65 -20.50 -4.04 9.12
C GLY A 65 -21.02 -4.99 10.19
N LYS A 66 -20.25 -5.99 10.59
CA LYS A 66 -20.60 -6.98 11.61
C LYS A 66 -19.71 -6.81 12.83
N PRO A 67 -20.24 -7.05 14.06
CA PRO A 67 -19.41 -7.06 15.25
C PRO A 67 -18.26 -8.06 15.16
N GLY A 68 -17.07 -7.66 15.62
CA GLY A 68 -15.89 -8.51 15.57
C GLY A 68 -14.62 -7.77 15.96
N PRO A 69 -13.46 -8.42 15.87
CA PRO A 69 -12.19 -7.80 16.22
C PRO A 69 -11.79 -6.69 15.23
N ASN A 70 -10.99 -5.75 15.71
CA ASN A 70 -10.27 -4.80 14.88
C ASN A 70 -8.84 -5.31 14.68
N ILE A 71 -8.45 -5.54 13.44
CA ILE A 71 -7.10 -5.99 13.09
C ILE A 71 -6.39 -4.83 12.39
N GLY A 72 -5.27 -4.37 12.95
CA GLY A 72 -4.43 -3.34 12.35
C GLY A 72 -3.26 -3.96 11.60
N LEU A 73 -3.07 -3.50 10.36
CA LEU A 73 -1.86 -3.75 9.57
C LEU A 73 -1.14 -2.42 9.37
N ILE A 74 0.17 -2.41 9.55
CA ILE A 74 0.99 -1.21 9.40
C ILE A 74 2.08 -1.50 8.37
N THR A 75 2.29 -0.55 7.47
CA THR A 75 3.42 -0.51 6.55
C THR A 75 3.96 0.91 6.48
N GLU A 76 5.10 1.07 5.86
CA GLU A 76 5.81 2.34 5.74
C GLU A 76 5.95 2.73 4.28
N PHE A 77 6.11 4.03 4.00
CA PHE A 77 6.27 4.58 2.65
C PHE A 77 7.70 5.01 2.35
N ASP A 78 8.47 5.30 3.40
CA ASP A 78 9.76 5.97 3.30
C ASP A 78 10.87 5.09 2.72
N ALA A 79 11.78 5.76 2.09
CA ALA A 79 13.11 5.29 1.78
C ALA A 79 14.11 5.87 2.79
N VAL A 80 15.31 5.31 2.83
CA VAL A 80 16.36 5.74 3.77
C VAL A 80 17.56 6.31 3.03
N PRO A 81 18.33 7.24 3.62
CA PRO A 81 19.54 7.75 3.00
C PRO A 81 20.53 6.62 2.74
N THR A 82 20.90 6.40 1.47
CA THR A 82 21.82 5.34 1.06
C THR A 82 22.72 5.85 -0.06
N PHE A 83 23.88 6.36 0.31
CA PHE A 83 24.85 6.90 -0.64
C PHE A 83 25.38 5.82 -1.57
N GLY A 84 25.47 6.16 -2.86
CA GLY A 84 26.04 5.27 -3.88
C GLY A 84 25.12 4.14 -4.34
N HIS A 85 23.87 4.09 -3.92
CA HIS A 85 22.92 3.13 -4.42
C HIS A 85 22.49 3.50 -5.86
N PRO A 86 22.41 2.54 -6.81
CA PRO A 86 22.10 2.82 -8.23
C PRO A 86 20.75 3.54 -8.46
N TYR A 87 19.80 3.34 -7.57
CA TYR A 87 18.47 3.97 -7.62
C TYR A 87 18.28 5.02 -6.50
N ALA A 88 19.36 5.56 -5.95
CA ALA A 88 19.24 6.65 -5.01
C ALA A 88 18.75 7.92 -5.70
N SER A 89 17.86 8.65 -5.02
CA SER A 89 17.46 9.99 -5.44
C SER A 89 18.68 10.92 -5.49
N GLU A 90 18.84 11.67 -6.58
CA GLU A 90 19.94 12.62 -6.74
C GLU A 90 19.91 13.73 -5.67
N ASP A 91 18.71 14.17 -5.28
CA ASP A 91 18.54 15.30 -4.35
C ASP A 91 18.74 14.89 -2.88
N SER A 92 18.30 13.69 -2.50
CA SER A 92 18.22 13.28 -1.09
C SER A 92 19.10 12.07 -0.75
N CYS A 93 19.70 11.41 -1.74
CA CYS A 93 20.36 10.12 -1.61
C CYS A 93 19.46 9.03 -1.00
N ALA A 94 18.15 9.22 -1.03
CA ALA A 94 17.20 8.21 -0.55
C ALA A 94 17.20 6.99 -1.48
N ALA A 95 17.14 5.78 -0.92
CA ALA A 95 16.92 4.55 -1.65
C ALA A 95 16.10 3.54 -0.84
N HIS A 96 15.32 2.71 -1.51
CA HIS A 96 14.48 1.70 -0.86
C HIS A 96 15.27 0.45 -0.44
N THR A 97 16.33 0.63 0.33
CA THR A 97 17.18 -0.46 0.82
C THR A 97 16.60 -1.19 2.05
N CYS A 98 15.58 -0.62 2.70
CA CYS A 98 14.85 -1.24 3.80
C CYS A 98 13.69 -2.14 3.32
N GLY A 99 13.21 -1.98 2.08
CA GLY A 99 12.18 -2.83 1.49
C GLY A 99 10.75 -2.35 1.72
N HIS A 100 10.51 -1.13 2.22
CA HIS A 100 9.18 -0.60 2.51
C HIS A 100 8.25 -0.56 1.28
N TYR A 101 8.79 -0.29 0.09
CA TYR A 101 8.05 -0.37 -1.18
C TYR A 101 7.40 -1.75 -1.41
N GLY A 102 8.11 -2.82 -1.06
CA GLY A 102 7.61 -4.19 -1.16
C GLY A 102 6.59 -4.52 -0.07
N GLN A 103 6.82 -4.07 1.17
CA GLN A 103 5.85 -4.19 2.26
C GLN A 103 4.53 -3.50 1.92
N LEU A 104 4.59 -2.28 1.36
CA LEU A 104 3.42 -1.56 0.87
C LEU A 104 2.69 -2.36 -0.21
N GLY A 105 3.43 -2.92 -1.18
CA GLY A 105 2.86 -3.78 -2.23
C GLY A 105 2.11 -4.98 -1.66
N VAL A 106 2.69 -5.68 -0.69
CA VAL A 106 2.04 -6.81 0.00
C VAL A 106 0.76 -6.37 0.70
N MET A 107 0.79 -5.27 1.46
CA MET A 107 -0.38 -4.78 2.16
C MET A 107 -1.49 -4.33 1.20
N MET A 108 -1.15 -3.60 0.15
CA MET A 108 -2.10 -3.18 -0.88
C MET A 108 -2.70 -4.40 -1.58
N SER A 109 -1.91 -5.42 -1.91
CA SER A 109 -2.40 -6.66 -2.50
C SER A 109 -3.46 -7.34 -1.64
N LEU A 110 -3.21 -7.45 -0.33
CA LEU A 110 -4.16 -8.03 0.62
C LEU A 110 -5.46 -7.23 0.68
N PHE A 111 -5.36 -5.92 0.87
CA PHE A 111 -6.52 -5.03 0.98
C PHE A 111 -7.41 -5.06 -0.27
N LEU A 112 -6.79 -4.93 -1.43
CA LEU A 112 -7.50 -4.94 -2.70
C LEU A 112 -8.10 -6.32 -3.01
N ALA A 113 -7.39 -7.42 -2.72
CA ALA A 113 -7.91 -8.77 -2.94
C ALA A 113 -9.12 -9.09 -2.05
N ILE A 114 -9.12 -8.68 -0.78
CA ILE A 114 -10.29 -8.83 0.10
C ILE A 114 -11.47 -8.04 -0.45
N ARG A 115 -11.25 -6.82 -0.94
CA ARG A 115 -12.29 -5.99 -1.53
C ARG A 115 -12.85 -6.59 -2.81
N GLU A 116 -11.99 -6.96 -3.76
CA GLU A 116 -12.35 -7.48 -5.08
C GLU A 116 -12.99 -8.87 -5.04
N SER A 117 -12.58 -9.74 -4.13
CA SER A 117 -13.20 -11.07 -3.96
C SER A 117 -14.61 -10.99 -3.39
N GLY A 118 -14.97 -9.89 -2.73
CA GLY A 118 -16.21 -9.76 -1.96
C GLY A 118 -16.20 -10.51 -0.64
N MET A 119 -15.05 -11.06 -0.21
CA MET A 119 -14.88 -11.82 1.03
C MET A 119 -15.24 -11.01 2.28
N LEU A 120 -15.17 -9.68 2.21
CA LEU A 120 -15.52 -8.81 3.33
C LEU A 120 -16.92 -9.10 3.90
N LYS A 121 -17.85 -9.60 3.09
CA LYS A 121 -19.21 -9.97 3.51
C LYS A 121 -19.23 -11.14 4.49
N ASP A 122 -18.21 -12.01 4.41
CA ASP A 122 -18.12 -13.24 5.21
C ASP A 122 -17.26 -13.04 6.46
N LEU A 123 -16.58 -11.90 6.56
CA LEU A 123 -15.77 -11.52 7.72
C LEU A 123 -16.62 -10.84 8.80
N CYS A 124 -16.05 -10.72 10.00
CA CYS A 124 -16.58 -9.97 11.14
C CYS A 124 -15.51 -8.99 11.63
N GLY A 125 -15.94 -7.77 12.03
CA GLY A 125 -15.02 -6.72 12.49
C GLY A 125 -14.42 -5.91 11.34
N LYS A 126 -13.24 -5.38 11.59
CA LYS A 126 -12.55 -4.44 10.68
C LYS A 126 -11.12 -4.83 10.50
#